data_3a4dacd3bdb114dfdebe0419687ad143
#
_entry.id   3a4dacd3bdb114dfdebe0419687ad143
#
_cell.length_a   1.000
_cell.length_b   1.000
_cell.length_c   1.000
_cell.angle_alpha   90.00
_cell.angle_beta   90.00
_cell.angle_gamma   90.00
#
_symmetry.space_group_name_H-M   'P 1'
#
loop_
_entity.id
_entity.type
_entity.pdbx_description
1 polymer ?
#
loop_
_entity_poly.entity_id
_entity_poly.type
_entity_poly.pdbx_seq_one_letter_code
_entity_poly.pdbx_strand_id
1 'polypeptide(L)'
;DGFDVTVVDHSIEFGLPNVWPSILLSKESIPLEFSTDQNFEGTQKAHRHEWIMKSMSIELAKKGCHFLHKTRINHSERKKNGTYSVEFVGAGQVNGTKQFQHLIDATQDTWIPWATPHQITKPSSQYNVERQKATGFVHLETSTSDFQNSIYQINRQDGLIESWFSGNPNIKNRKTIEIISTMLPTDHSLWDCSHRFQTGMNLWNILR
;
A
#
# COMPACT_ATOMS: atom_id res chain seq x y z
N ASP A 1 -13.88 -11.35 -12.66
CA ASP A 1 -14.51 -10.31 -13.49
C ASP A 1 -13.95 -10.21 -14.93
N GLY A 2 -13.15 -11.20 -15.37
CA GLY A 2 -12.76 -11.35 -16.78
C GLY A 2 -11.51 -10.58 -17.23
N PHE A 3 -10.78 -9.94 -16.33
CA PHE A 3 -9.49 -9.32 -16.65
C PHE A 3 -8.32 -10.21 -16.25
N ASP A 4 -7.34 -10.29 -17.14
CA ASP A 4 -6.02 -10.84 -16.81
C ASP A 4 -5.18 -9.73 -16.18
N VAL A 5 -4.87 -9.86 -14.90
CA VAL A 5 -4.20 -8.82 -14.11
C VAL A 5 -2.77 -9.23 -13.80
N THR A 6 -1.82 -8.35 -14.10
CA THR A 6 -0.42 -8.50 -13.71
C THR A 6 -0.02 -7.35 -12.79
N VAL A 7 0.43 -7.66 -11.60
CA VAL A 7 0.97 -6.71 -10.62
C VAL A 7 2.49 -6.80 -10.63
N VAL A 8 3.15 -5.66 -10.76
CA VAL A 8 4.62 -5.57 -10.82
C VAL A 8 5.13 -4.79 -9.62
N ASP A 9 6.09 -5.35 -8.91
CA ASP A 9 6.76 -4.70 -7.78
C ASP A 9 8.28 -4.97 -7.81
N HIS A 10 9.06 -3.94 -7.51
CA HIS A 10 10.52 -4.05 -7.41
C HIS A 10 10.98 -4.70 -6.10
N SER A 11 10.13 -4.77 -5.10
CA SER A 11 10.41 -5.38 -3.80
C SER A 11 10.38 -6.91 -3.85
N ILE A 12 10.87 -7.53 -2.79
CA ILE A 12 10.90 -8.99 -2.64
C ILE A 12 9.50 -9.54 -2.37
N GLU A 13 8.71 -8.76 -1.65
CA GLU A 13 7.37 -9.12 -1.21
C GLU A 13 6.50 -7.86 -1.15
N PHE A 14 5.21 -7.97 -1.46
CA PHE A 14 4.26 -6.87 -1.33
C PHE A 14 4.11 -6.42 0.13
N GLY A 15 4.12 -5.10 0.33
CA GLY A 15 4.01 -4.49 1.65
C GLY A 15 5.34 -4.24 2.35
N LEU A 16 6.46 -4.55 1.70
CA LEU A 16 7.81 -4.20 2.17
C LEU A 16 8.45 -3.07 1.33
N PRO A 17 9.18 -2.14 1.94
CA PRO A 17 9.27 -1.91 3.39
C PRO A 17 7.94 -1.41 3.96
N ASN A 18 7.69 -1.65 5.27
CA ASN A 18 6.52 -1.11 5.94
C ASN A 18 6.67 0.41 6.08
N VAL A 19 5.93 1.17 5.30
CA VAL A 19 6.02 2.64 5.23
C VAL A 19 4.67 3.34 5.47
N TRP A 20 3.63 2.58 5.86
CA TRP A 20 2.29 3.12 6.10
C TRP A 20 1.72 2.62 7.41
N PRO A 21 0.84 3.42 8.06
CA PRO A 21 0.03 2.96 9.16
C PRO A 21 -0.81 1.75 8.73
N SER A 22 -0.83 0.74 9.56
CA SER A 22 -1.65 -0.44 9.34
C SER A 22 -2.99 -0.31 10.08
N ILE A 23 -3.50 0.90 10.10
CA ILE A 23 -4.73 1.28 10.81
C ILE A 23 -5.93 0.84 9.99
N LEU A 24 -6.86 0.19 10.63
CA LEU A 24 -8.15 -0.18 10.08
C LEU A 24 -9.24 0.29 11.04
N LEU A 25 -9.86 1.41 10.72
CA LEU A 25 -10.92 2.00 11.54
C LEU A 25 -12.28 1.36 11.29
N SER A 26 -12.53 0.86 10.09
CA SER A 26 -13.75 0.17 9.73
C SER A 26 -13.48 -1.11 8.96
N LYS A 27 -13.98 -2.22 9.49
CA LYS A 27 -13.92 -3.54 8.84
C LYS A 27 -14.76 -3.60 7.56
N GLU A 28 -15.84 -2.83 7.49
CA GLU A 28 -16.78 -2.81 6.37
C GLU A 28 -16.16 -2.27 5.08
N SER A 29 -15.07 -1.53 5.20
CA SER A 29 -14.36 -0.94 4.06
C SER A 29 -13.45 -1.94 3.35
N ILE A 30 -13.20 -3.11 3.92
CA ILE A 30 -12.41 -4.16 3.28
C ILE A 30 -13.37 -5.07 2.51
N PRO A 31 -13.09 -5.40 1.25
CA PRO A 31 -13.86 -6.40 0.54
C PRO A 31 -13.93 -7.71 1.34
N LEU A 32 -15.13 -8.26 1.52
CA LEU A 32 -15.39 -9.47 2.32
C LEU A 32 -14.47 -10.64 1.96
N GLU A 33 -14.05 -10.69 0.72
CA GLU A 33 -13.13 -11.70 0.18
C GLU A 33 -11.74 -11.70 0.83
N PHE A 34 -11.32 -10.55 1.37
CA PHE A 34 -10.05 -10.38 2.09
C PHE A 34 -10.23 -10.39 3.61
N SER A 35 -11.47 -10.42 4.08
CA SER A 35 -11.80 -10.39 5.51
C SER A 35 -11.94 -11.79 6.13
N THR A 36 -11.73 -12.84 5.37
CA THR A 36 -12.04 -14.23 5.77
C THR A 36 -11.07 -14.82 6.77
N ASP A 37 -9.91 -14.22 6.97
CA ASP A 37 -8.98 -14.72 7.98
C ASP A 37 -9.22 -14.09 9.35
N GLN A 38 -8.97 -14.87 10.37
CA GLN A 38 -9.00 -14.54 11.81
C GLN A 38 -8.29 -13.22 12.16
N ASN A 39 -7.56 -12.66 11.20
CA ASN A 39 -6.77 -11.44 11.30
C ASN A 39 -7.60 -10.15 11.36
N PHE A 40 -8.88 -10.20 11.02
CA PHE A 40 -9.75 -9.02 10.96
C PHE A 40 -10.88 -9.03 11.98
N GLU A 41 -10.81 -9.89 13.00
CA GLU A 41 -11.82 -9.91 14.06
C GLU A 41 -11.60 -8.78 15.09
N GLY A 42 -12.62 -7.95 15.27
CA GLY A 42 -12.68 -6.91 16.31
C GLY A 42 -12.74 -5.48 15.79
N THR A 43 -13.02 -4.57 16.72
CA THR A 43 -13.11 -3.13 16.49
C THR A 43 -11.72 -2.51 16.39
N GLN A 44 -11.56 -1.50 15.54
CA GLN A 44 -10.40 -0.60 15.41
C GLN A 44 -9.06 -1.24 15.82
N LYS A 45 -8.39 -1.89 14.90
CA LYS A 45 -7.09 -2.53 15.17
C LYS A 45 -6.05 -2.08 14.16
N ALA A 46 -4.81 -2.00 14.59
CA ALA A 46 -3.69 -1.99 13.69
C ALA A 46 -3.29 -3.43 13.35
N HIS A 47 -2.92 -3.63 12.11
CA HIS A 47 -2.39 -4.91 11.63
C HIS A 47 -0.98 -4.68 11.12
N ARG A 48 -0.18 -5.71 11.05
CA ARG A 48 1.07 -5.58 10.32
C ARG A 48 0.77 -5.39 8.84
N HIS A 49 1.23 -4.28 8.28
CA HIS A 49 0.95 -3.92 6.88
C HIS A 49 1.37 -5.03 5.90
N GLU A 50 2.54 -5.59 6.12
CA GLU A 50 3.04 -6.70 5.32
C GLU A 50 2.14 -7.94 5.37
N TRP A 51 1.45 -8.20 6.48
CA TRP A 51 0.51 -9.31 6.58
C TRP A 51 -0.76 -9.06 5.80
N ILE A 52 -1.30 -7.85 5.86
CA ILE A 52 -2.45 -7.45 5.03
C ILE A 52 -2.11 -7.64 3.56
N MET A 53 -0.99 -7.07 3.12
CA MET A 53 -0.58 -7.14 1.72
C MET A 53 -0.30 -8.58 1.26
N LYS A 54 0.29 -9.40 2.12
CA LYS A 54 0.54 -10.81 1.83
C LYS A 54 -0.76 -11.61 1.71
N SER A 55 -1.69 -11.45 2.65
CA SER A 55 -3.00 -12.11 2.58
C SER A 55 -3.73 -11.71 1.30
N MET A 56 -3.75 -10.42 0.96
CA MET A 56 -4.36 -9.94 -0.27
C MET A 56 -3.70 -10.53 -1.52
N SER A 57 -2.38 -10.60 -1.57
CA SER A 57 -1.67 -11.14 -2.73
C SER A 57 -1.95 -12.63 -2.92
N ILE A 58 -2.07 -13.40 -1.83
CA ILE A 58 -2.44 -14.82 -1.87
C ILE A 58 -3.86 -14.99 -2.45
N GLU A 59 -4.82 -14.22 -1.97
CA GLU A 59 -6.21 -14.33 -2.45
C GLU A 59 -6.33 -13.88 -3.92
N LEU A 60 -5.63 -12.84 -4.32
CA LEU A 60 -5.59 -12.40 -5.72
C LEU A 60 -4.91 -13.44 -6.62
N ALA A 61 -3.83 -14.08 -6.15
CA ALA A 61 -3.17 -15.16 -6.90
C ALA A 61 -4.10 -16.37 -7.11
N LYS A 62 -4.88 -16.75 -6.10
CA LYS A 62 -5.92 -17.79 -6.23
C LYS A 62 -6.96 -17.44 -7.29
N LYS A 63 -7.23 -16.15 -7.50
CA LYS A 63 -8.13 -15.64 -8.54
C LYS A 63 -7.48 -15.47 -9.91
N GLY A 64 -6.21 -15.88 -10.07
CA GLY A 64 -5.47 -15.83 -11.33
C GLY A 64 -4.68 -14.56 -11.58
N CYS A 65 -4.52 -13.68 -10.59
CA CYS A 65 -3.65 -12.52 -10.72
C CYS A 65 -2.18 -12.94 -10.76
N HIS A 66 -1.43 -12.42 -11.72
CA HIS A 66 0.00 -12.66 -11.85
C HIS A 66 0.80 -11.62 -11.08
N PHE A 67 1.77 -12.07 -10.26
CA PHE A 67 2.63 -11.21 -9.47
C PHE A 67 4.08 -11.33 -9.94
N LEU A 68 4.68 -10.20 -10.26
CA LEU A 68 6.07 -10.09 -10.69
C LEU A 68 6.87 -9.32 -9.64
N HIS A 69 7.43 -10.05 -8.68
CA HIS A 69 8.33 -9.49 -7.67
C HIS A 69 9.74 -9.27 -8.22
N LYS A 70 10.53 -8.43 -7.56
CA LYS A 70 11.89 -8.06 -7.98
C LYS A 70 11.96 -7.64 -9.45
N THR A 71 10.88 -7.05 -9.93
CA THR A 71 10.72 -6.68 -11.34
C THR A 71 10.51 -5.19 -11.46
N ARG A 72 11.22 -4.56 -12.38
CA ARG A 72 11.07 -3.14 -12.71
C ARG A 72 10.50 -3.01 -14.11
N ILE A 73 9.74 -1.97 -14.30
CA ILE A 73 9.36 -1.51 -15.63
C ILE A 73 10.41 -0.49 -16.08
N ASN A 74 11.14 -0.79 -17.14
CA ASN A 74 12.15 0.11 -17.68
C ASN A 74 11.57 1.12 -18.66
N HIS A 75 10.57 0.68 -19.43
CA HIS A 75 9.95 1.51 -20.43
C HIS A 75 8.49 1.12 -20.62
N SER A 76 7.67 2.11 -20.92
CA SER A 76 6.31 1.87 -21.38
C SER A 76 5.94 2.90 -22.45
N GLU A 77 5.20 2.47 -23.47
CA GLU A 77 4.67 3.34 -24.50
C GLU A 77 3.24 2.94 -24.87
N ARG A 78 2.40 3.93 -25.19
CA ARG A 78 1.08 3.69 -25.74
C ARG A 78 1.18 3.54 -27.25
N LYS A 79 0.73 2.42 -27.76
CA LYS A 79 0.70 2.14 -29.19
C LYS A 79 -0.49 2.83 -29.88
N LYS A 80 -0.44 2.95 -31.20
CA LYS A 80 -1.52 3.54 -32.03
C LYS A 80 -2.87 2.83 -31.88
N ASN A 81 -2.85 1.54 -31.58
CA ASN A 81 -4.06 0.74 -31.32
C ASN A 81 -4.63 0.90 -29.92
N GLY A 82 -4.06 1.79 -29.10
CA GLY A 82 -4.51 2.05 -27.74
C GLY A 82 -3.93 1.13 -26.66
N THR A 83 -3.22 0.06 -27.01
CA THR A 83 -2.55 -0.83 -26.05
C THR A 83 -1.26 -0.22 -25.54
N TYR A 84 -0.76 -0.76 -24.41
CA TYR A 84 0.52 -0.39 -23.82
C TYR A 84 1.54 -1.48 -24.06
N SER A 85 2.71 -1.10 -24.57
CA SER A 85 3.88 -1.95 -24.66
C SER A 85 4.75 -1.66 -23.42
N VAL A 86 5.00 -2.68 -22.60
CA VAL A 86 5.72 -2.53 -21.34
C VAL A 86 6.93 -3.43 -21.32
N GLU A 87 8.10 -2.84 -21.09
CA GLU A 87 9.37 -3.54 -20.97
C GLU A 87 9.70 -3.81 -19.50
N PHE A 88 9.94 -5.07 -19.18
CA PHE A 88 10.27 -5.54 -17.84
C PHE A 88 11.73 -5.96 -17.74
N VAL A 89 12.33 -5.66 -16.57
CA VAL A 89 13.62 -6.18 -16.14
C VAL A 89 13.49 -6.68 -14.71
N GLY A 90 13.81 -7.92 -14.49
CA GLY A 90 13.66 -8.51 -13.15
C GLY A 90 14.50 -9.76 -12.93
N ALA A 91 14.48 -10.23 -11.68
CA ALA A 91 15.10 -11.47 -11.26
C ALA A 91 14.15 -12.64 -11.59
N GLY A 92 14.22 -13.20 -12.79
CA GLY A 92 13.43 -14.37 -13.15
C GLY A 92 13.07 -14.45 -14.62
N GLN A 93 12.04 -15.21 -14.94
CA GLN A 93 11.63 -15.53 -16.32
C GLN A 93 11.00 -14.36 -17.10
N VAL A 94 10.93 -13.15 -16.52
CA VAL A 94 10.15 -12.05 -17.06
C VAL A 94 11.03 -10.89 -17.50
N ASN A 95 12.05 -11.20 -18.29
CA ASN A 95 12.72 -10.17 -19.07
C ASN A 95 12.05 -10.09 -20.45
N GLY A 96 11.74 -8.89 -20.89
CA GLY A 96 11.17 -8.70 -22.22
C GLY A 96 10.01 -7.71 -22.23
N THR A 97 9.32 -7.69 -23.36
CA THR A 97 8.22 -6.75 -23.61
C THR A 97 6.89 -7.51 -23.67
N LYS A 98 5.89 -7.02 -22.93
CA LYS A 98 4.50 -7.49 -23.02
C LYS A 98 3.56 -6.35 -23.40
N GLN A 99 2.40 -6.72 -23.95
CA GLN A 99 1.35 -5.75 -24.29
C GLN A 99 0.18 -5.89 -23.31
N PHE A 100 -0.38 -4.75 -22.91
CA PHE A 100 -1.51 -4.64 -22.01
C PHE A 100 -2.55 -3.68 -22.57
N GLN A 101 -3.82 -3.92 -22.28
CA GLN A 101 -4.92 -3.01 -22.63
C GLN A 101 -4.92 -1.78 -21.72
N HIS A 102 -4.62 -1.97 -20.45
CA HIS A 102 -4.59 -0.93 -19.43
C HIS A 102 -3.27 -0.97 -18.67
N LEU A 103 -2.77 0.18 -18.28
CA LEU A 103 -1.60 0.34 -17.42
C LEU A 103 -1.96 1.29 -16.29
N ILE A 104 -1.80 0.82 -15.06
CA ILE A 104 -2.09 1.59 -13.85
C ILE A 104 -0.78 1.82 -13.11
N ASP A 105 -0.42 3.07 -12.88
CA ASP A 105 0.70 3.43 -12.03
C ASP A 105 0.18 3.60 -10.58
N ALA A 106 0.40 2.59 -9.75
CA ALA A 106 0.10 2.61 -8.33
C ALA A 106 1.36 2.88 -7.48
N THR A 107 2.48 3.22 -8.10
CA THR A 107 3.68 3.68 -7.39
C THR A 107 3.34 5.00 -6.71
N GLN A 108 3.68 5.14 -5.43
CA GLN A 108 3.40 6.36 -4.67
C GLN A 108 4.05 7.59 -5.37
N ASP A 109 4.54 8.56 -4.67
CA ASP A 109 5.07 9.81 -5.25
C ASP A 109 6.38 9.69 -6.01
N THR A 110 6.97 8.53 -6.04
CA THR A 110 8.16 8.32 -6.84
C THR A 110 7.77 8.27 -8.31
N TRP A 111 7.76 9.45 -8.92
CA TRP A 111 7.77 9.58 -10.35
C TRP A 111 8.87 8.67 -10.92
N ILE A 112 8.48 7.67 -11.64
CA ILE A 112 9.42 6.83 -12.36
C ILE A 112 9.61 7.46 -13.75
N PRO A 113 10.82 7.88 -14.12
CA PRO A 113 11.07 8.66 -15.35
C PRO A 113 10.68 7.96 -16.65
N TRP A 114 10.48 6.64 -16.63
CA TRP A 114 10.10 5.83 -17.78
C TRP A 114 8.64 6.00 -18.20
N ALA A 115 7.82 6.62 -17.37
CA ALA A 115 6.39 6.76 -17.65
C ALA A 115 6.02 8.20 -17.97
N THR A 116 5.39 8.43 -19.13
CA THR A 116 4.81 9.73 -19.45
C THR A 116 3.47 9.89 -18.72
N PRO A 117 3.25 10.95 -17.89
CA PRO A 117 2.09 11.07 -17.02
C PRO A 117 0.74 10.91 -17.69
N HIS A 118 0.62 11.42 -18.90
CA HIS A 118 -0.63 11.40 -19.67
C HIS A 118 -0.91 10.06 -20.38
N GLN A 119 0.00 9.10 -20.29
CA GLN A 119 -0.14 7.78 -20.89
C GLN A 119 -0.57 6.70 -19.93
N ILE A 120 -0.59 7.01 -18.62
CA ILE A 120 -0.83 6.04 -17.56
C ILE A 120 -2.00 6.49 -16.74
N THR A 121 -2.92 5.58 -16.44
CA THR A 121 -4.00 5.82 -15.51
C THR A 121 -3.44 5.87 -14.07
N LYS A 122 -3.66 6.98 -13.40
CA LYS A 122 -3.27 7.17 -12.00
C LYS A 122 -4.51 7.29 -11.13
N PRO A 123 -4.51 6.71 -9.92
CA PRO A 123 -5.55 6.98 -8.95
C PRO A 123 -5.52 8.47 -8.58
N SER A 124 -6.47 9.24 -9.07
CA SER A 124 -6.47 10.72 -8.96
C SER A 124 -6.38 11.24 -7.54
N SER A 125 -6.90 10.50 -6.56
CA SER A 125 -6.91 10.88 -5.14
C SER A 125 -5.54 10.79 -4.47
N GLN A 126 -4.58 10.05 -5.01
CA GLN A 126 -3.28 9.88 -4.37
C GLN A 126 -2.27 11.00 -4.70
N TYR A 127 -2.46 11.72 -5.79
CA TYR A 127 -1.44 12.62 -6.33
C TYR A 127 -1.65 14.10 -6.01
N ASN A 128 -2.85 14.48 -5.59
CA ASN A 128 -3.18 15.87 -5.25
C ASN A 128 -3.32 16.10 -3.73
N VAL A 129 -2.90 15.15 -2.92
CA VAL A 129 -2.98 15.26 -1.46
C VAL A 129 -1.70 15.84 -0.93
N GLU A 130 -1.81 16.96 -0.23
CA GLU A 130 -0.70 17.54 0.51
C GLU A 130 -0.17 16.54 1.53
N ARG A 131 1.16 16.41 1.64
CA ARG A 131 1.81 15.44 2.50
C ARG A 131 2.73 16.08 3.51
N GLN A 132 2.84 15.42 4.64
CA GLN A 132 3.71 15.78 5.73
C GLN A 132 4.56 14.60 6.18
N LYS A 133 5.67 14.90 6.82
CA LYS A 133 6.45 13.88 7.50
C LYS A 133 5.63 13.28 8.63
N ALA A 134 5.66 11.96 8.73
CA ALA A 134 5.01 11.21 9.81
C ALA A 134 6.00 10.19 10.39
N THR A 135 5.86 9.92 11.67
CA THR A 135 6.66 8.93 12.38
C THR A 135 5.75 7.97 13.14
N GLY A 136 5.88 6.70 12.82
CA GLY A 136 5.23 5.59 13.50
C GLY A 136 6.18 4.89 14.45
N PHE A 137 5.65 4.44 15.58
CA PHE A 137 6.37 3.64 16.58
C PHE A 137 5.58 2.38 16.87
N VAL A 138 6.26 1.25 16.86
CA VAL A 138 5.72 -0.01 17.35
C VAL A 138 6.36 -0.28 18.72
N HIS A 139 5.56 -0.47 19.74
CA HIS A 139 6.03 -0.59 21.11
C HIS A 139 5.15 -1.52 21.96
N LEU A 140 5.62 -1.84 23.17
CA LEU A 140 4.87 -2.60 24.17
C LEU A 140 3.85 -1.71 24.89
N GLU A 141 2.77 -2.29 25.39
CA GLU A 141 1.73 -1.61 26.14
C GLU A 141 2.27 -0.86 27.37
N THR A 142 3.28 -1.40 28.02
CA THR A 142 3.94 -0.78 29.19
C THR A 142 4.59 0.57 28.93
N SER A 143 4.68 0.97 27.66
CA SER A 143 5.30 2.23 27.23
C SER A 143 4.29 3.28 26.75
N THR A 144 2.99 3.02 26.89
CA THR A 144 1.91 3.84 26.30
C THR A 144 1.94 5.30 26.77
N SER A 145 2.37 5.57 28.02
CA SER A 145 2.47 6.94 28.54
C SER A 145 3.40 7.87 27.76
N ASP A 146 4.42 7.32 27.10
CA ASP A 146 5.39 8.09 26.32
C ASP A 146 4.84 8.52 24.96
N PHE A 147 3.70 7.94 24.55
CA PHE A 147 3.08 8.12 23.24
C PHE A 147 1.71 8.81 23.27
N GLN A 148 1.33 9.42 24.42
CA GLN A 148 -0.01 10.02 24.64
C GLN A 148 -0.40 11.09 23.63
N ASN A 149 0.56 11.78 23.04
CA ASN A 149 0.30 12.86 22.04
C ASN A 149 0.30 12.33 20.59
N SER A 150 0.18 11.03 20.40
CA SER A 150 0.05 10.46 19.05
C SER A 150 -1.30 10.82 18.44
N ILE A 151 -1.32 10.95 17.11
CA ILE A 151 -2.56 11.13 16.33
C ILE A 151 -3.38 9.85 16.40
N TYR A 152 -2.71 8.72 16.27
CA TYR A 152 -3.30 7.39 16.46
C TYR A 152 -2.47 6.59 17.44
N GLN A 153 -3.15 5.87 18.33
CA GLN A 153 -2.56 4.87 19.20
C GLN A 153 -3.50 3.67 19.23
N ILE A 154 -3.09 2.60 18.58
CA ILE A 154 -3.97 1.48 18.26
C ILE A 154 -3.29 0.17 18.63
N ASN A 155 -4.03 -0.71 19.30
CA ASN A 155 -3.59 -2.06 19.60
C ASN A 155 -3.49 -2.88 18.33
N ARG A 156 -2.34 -3.52 18.14
CA ARG A 156 -2.12 -4.47 17.06
C ARG A 156 -2.57 -5.86 17.48
N GLN A 157 -2.89 -6.66 16.49
CA GLN A 157 -3.33 -8.04 16.72
C GLN A 157 -2.22 -8.94 17.33
N ASP A 158 -0.96 -8.60 17.09
CA ASP A 158 0.20 -9.30 17.65
C ASP A 158 0.52 -8.91 19.11
N GLY A 159 -0.35 -8.12 19.76
CA GLY A 159 -0.19 -7.69 21.16
C GLY A 159 0.71 -6.47 21.34
N LEU A 160 1.16 -5.86 20.25
CA LEU A 160 1.91 -4.61 20.26
C LEU A 160 0.99 -3.41 20.09
N ILE A 161 1.51 -2.22 20.33
CA ILE A 161 0.82 -0.96 20.06
C ILE A 161 1.53 -0.22 18.97
N GLU A 162 0.75 0.34 18.06
CA GLU A 162 1.23 1.21 16.98
C GLU A 162 0.78 2.65 17.26
N SER A 163 1.74 3.57 17.36
CA SER A 163 1.50 5.00 17.65
C SER A 163 2.07 5.86 16.55
N TRP A 164 1.25 6.75 15.99
CA TRP A 164 1.63 7.59 14.86
C TRP A 164 1.56 9.08 15.19
N PHE A 165 2.56 9.81 14.71
CA PHE A 165 2.74 11.26 14.92
C PHE A 165 2.93 11.99 13.62
N SER A 166 2.51 13.25 13.58
CA SER A 166 2.95 14.19 12.56
C SER A 166 4.36 14.68 12.90
N GLY A 167 5.23 14.72 11.92
CA GLY A 167 6.63 15.16 12.08
C GLY A 167 7.52 14.14 12.80
N ASN A 168 8.51 14.67 13.50
CA ASN A 168 9.47 13.90 14.30
C ASN A 168 9.26 14.21 15.80
N PRO A 169 8.51 13.41 16.53
CA PRO A 169 8.35 13.60 17.95
C PRO A 169 9.67 13.29 18.68
N ASN A 170 9.98 14.06 19.70
CA ASN A 170 11.14 13.79 20.55
C ASN A 170 10.80 12.75 21.61
N ILE A 171 10.72 11.50 21.19
CA ILE A 171 10.43 10.37 22.07
C ILE A 171 11.74 9.71 22.45
N LYS A 172 12.10 9.80 23.72
CA LYS A 172 13.34 9.21 24.28
C LYS A 172 13.19 7.74 24.69
N ASN A 173 12.13 7.09 24.25
CA ASN A 173 11.81 5.73 24.70
C ASN A 173 12.73 4.69 24.07
N ARG A 174 13.43 3.92 24.93
CA ARG A 174 14.29 2.80 24.53
C ARG A 174 13.53 1.49 24.32
N LYS A 175 12.21 1.48 24.53
CA LYS A 175 11.36 0.28 24.45
C LYS A 175 10.59 0.20 23.11
N THR A 176 10.98 0.99 22.15
CA THR A 176 10.46 0.93 20.79
C THR A 176 11.03 -0.28 20.08
N ILE A 177 10.17 -1.08 19.44
CA ILE A 177 10.54 -2.27 18.67
C ILE A 177 10.87 -1.86 17.25
N GLU A 178 10.06 -0.96 16.67
CA GLU A 178 10.22 -0.48 15.30
C GLU A 178 9.92 1.01 15.22
N ILE A 179 10.66 1.73 14.39
CA ILE A 179 10.41 3.14 14.07
C ILE A 179 10.27 3.26 12.55
N ILE A 180 9.16 3.83 12.12
CA ILE A 180 8.81 4.02 10.72
C ILE A 180 8.81 5.52 10.45
N SER A 181 9.54 5.98 9.43
CA SER A 181 9.52 7.38 8.99
C SER A 181 9.10 7.46 7.53
N THR A 182 8.04 8.22 7.25
CA THR A 182 7.44 8.28 5.92
C THR A 182 6.75 9.63 5.68
N MET A 183 6.27 9.82 4.44
CA MET A 183 5.44 10.95 4.05
C MET A 183 3.99 10.50 3.96
N LEU A 184 3.11 11.03 4.80
CA LEU A 184 1.68 10.72 4.82
C LEU A 184 0.84 11.95 4.48
N PRO A 185 -0.43 11.78 4.07
CA PRO A 185 -1.34 12.90 3.89
C PRO A 185 -1.41 13.82 5.11
N THR A 186 -1.55 15.12 4.90
CA THR A 186 -1.80 16.07 6.00
C THR A 186 -3.15 15.82 6.66
N ASP A 187 -4.12 15.36 5.89
CA ASP A 187 -5.39 14.86 6.43
C ASP A 187 -5.19 13.46 7.03
N HIS A 188 -5.24 13.38 8.34
CA HIS A 188 -5.01 12.15 9.09
C HIS A 188 -6.08 11.08 8.84
N SER A 189 -7.29 11.45 8.44
CA SER A 189 -8.36 10.50 8.10
C SER A 189 -7.98 9.58 6.94
N LEU A 190 -7.06 10.03 6.08
CA LEU A 190 -6.57 9.29 4.94
C LEU A 190 -5.47 8.26 5.30
N TRP A 191 -5.07 8.19 6.55
CA TRP A 191 -4.07 7.22 7.02
C TRP A 191 -4.65 5.82 7.22
N ASP A 192 -5.98 5.71 7.24
CA ASP A 192 -6.69 4.45 7.35
C ASP A 192 -6.55 3.61 6.07
N CYS A 193 -6.32 2.32 6.23
CA CYS A 193 -6.29 1.36 5.12
C CYS A 193 -7.59 1.34 4.32
N SER A 194 -8.74 1.56 4.95
CA SER A 194 -10.05 1.60 4.27
C SER A 194 -10.10 2.63 3.15
N HIS A 195 -9.51 3.80 3.35
CA HIS A 195 -9.41 4.83 2.31
C HIS A 195 -8.65 4.34 1.07
N ARG A 196 -7.59 3.58 1.26
CA ARG A 196 -6.79 3.00 0.17
C ARG A 196 -7.56 1.95 -0.62
N PHE A 197 -8.34 1.12 0.07
CA PHE A 197 -9.25 0.17 -0.58
C PHE A 197 -10.31 0.90 -1.41
N GLN A 198 -10.93 1.93 -0.84
CA GLN A 198 -11.94 2.72 -1.54
C GLN A 198 -11.36 3.41 -2.78
N THR A 199 -10.12 3.91 -2.70
CA THR A 199 -9.42 4.49 -3.85
C THR A 199 -9.23 3.46 -4.96
N GLY A 200 -8.86 2.23 -4.63
CA GLY A 200 -8.74 1.13 -5.61
C GLY A 200 -10.08 0.77 -6.25
N MET A 201 -11.15 0.71 -5.46
CA MET A 201 -12.50 0.46 -5.97
C MET A 201 -12.99 1.56 -6.90
N ASN A 202 -12.73 2.82 -6.57
CA ASN A 202 -13.08 3.95 -7.41
C ASN A 202 -12.33 3.93 -8.75
N LEU A 203 -11.03 3.57 -8.72
CA LEU A 203 -10.24 3.40 -9.93
C LEU A 203 -10.83 2.33 -10.87
N TRP A 204 -11.26 1.20 -10.29
CA TRP A 204 -11.93 0.14 -11.04
C TRP A 204 -13.17 0.63 -11.79
N ASN A 205 -14.00 1.46 -11.13
CA ASN A 205 -15.19 2.03 -11.73
C ASN A 205 -14.91 2.99 -12.91
N ILE A 206 -13.71 3.59 -12.93
CA ILE A 206 -13.26 4.45 -14.04
C ILE A 206 -12.78 3.61 -15.24
N LEU A 207 -12.27 2.42 -15.00
CA LEU A 207 -11.73 1.55 -16.05
C LEU A 207 -12.79 0.70 -16.76
N ARG A 208 -13.98 0.61 -16.19
CA ARG A 208 -15.17 -0.04 -16.78
C ARG A 208 -15.86 0.87 -17.77
#